data_1fa58d25b7c4c1d8a5b2c68b8bcf6536
#
_entry.id   1fa58d25b7c4c1d8a5b2c68b8bcf6536
#
_cell.length_a   1.000
_cell.length_b   1.000
_cell.length_c   1.000
_cell.angle_alpha   90.00
_cell.angle_beta   90.00
_cell.angle_gamma   90.00
#
_symmetry.space_group_name_H-M   'P 1'
#
loop_
_entity.id
_entity.type
_entity.pdbx_description
1 polymer ?
#
loop_
_entity_poly.entity_id
_entity_poly.type
_entity_poly.pdbx_seq_one_letter_code
_entity_poly.pdbx_strand_id
1 'polypeptide(L)'
;MPIRWDKFTVKAQEAVQRANELASEHGNPELQPLHLLAALLEDKEGIVPPVLEKIGIGPQALLNEVYAEIDKLPKVSGQAAQATLSNEVSKMFDQAFKEASNFKDEYVSTEHLLLAITHLKRDAAQQILARHGATYDAILKALTVVRGSQKVTDQNPEAKYQALERYARDLTEQARRGKLDPVIGRDEEVRRVVQVLSRRTKNNPVLIGEPGVGKTAIVEGLAQRIISGDVPEALKSKRVVSLDLGAMLAGAKYRGEFEDRLKAVLKEIEDAQGQIILFIDELHTLVGAGAAEGAIDASNMLKPALARGELRHWCHDAERIPQVH
;
A
#
# COMPACT_ATOMS: atom_id res chain seq x y z
N MET A 1 -18.16 -3.82 28.10
CA MET A 1 -17.88 -2.36 27.99
C MET A 1 -18.44 -1.87 26.66
N PRO A 2 -18.91 -0.63 26.51
CA PRO A 2 -19.28 -0.12 25.19
C PRO A 2 -18.06 -0.11 24.28
N ILE A 3 -18.23 -0.55 23.04
CA ILE A 3 -17.14 -0.58 22.05
C ILE A 3 -16.77 0.86 21.72
N ARG A 4 -15.48 1.17 21.81
CA ARG A 4 -14.95 2.51 21.50
C ARG A 4 -14.66 2.62 19.99
N TRP A 5 -15.69 2.86 19.21
CA TRP A 5 -15.61 2.99 17.74
C TRP A 5 -14.67 4.09 17.29
N ASP A 6 -14.52 5.15 18.07
CA ASP A 6 -13.57 6.24 17.85
C ASP A 6 -12.10 5.78 17.82
N LYS A 7 -11.82 4.61 18.37
CA LYS A 7 -10.49 3.99 18.38
C LYS A 7 -10.25 2.94 17.29
N PHE A 8 -11.18 2.79 16.37
CA PHE A 8 -11.01 1.92 15.20
C PHE A 8 -10.64 2.76 13.98
N THR A 9 -9.78 2.21 13.10
CA THR A 9 -9.55 2.80 11.77
C THR A 9 -10.82 2.74 10.94
N VAL A 10 -10.90 3.57 9.89
CA VAL A 10 -12.06 3.57 8.99
C VAL A 10 -12.27 2.18 8.39
N LYS A 11 -11.20 1.55 7.91
CA LYS A 11 -11.24 0.19 7.34
C LYS A 11 -11.69 -0.87 8.35
N ALA A 12 -11.26 -0.76 9.61
CA ALA A 12 -11.71 -1.68 10.65
C ALA A 12 -13.21 -1.49 10.98
N GLN A 13 -13.71 -0.25 10.96
CA GLN A 13 -15.14 0.04 11.12
C GLN A 13 -15.96 -0.51 9.92
N GLU A 14 -15.48 -0.28 8.69
CA GLU A 14 -16.09 -0.82 7.47
C GLU A 14 -16.14 -2.36 7.50
N ALA A 15 -15.06 -3.02 7.93
CA ALA A 15 -15.02 -4.47 8.06
C ALA A 15 -16.04 -5.00 9.07
N VAL A 16 -16.22 -4.32 10.21
CA VAL A 16 -17.26 -4.73 11.20
C VAL A 16 -18.67 -4.47 10.65
N GLN A 17 -18.87 -3.35 9.97
CA GLN A 17 -20.16 -3.08 9.31
C GLN A 17 -20.47 -4.16 8.26
N ARG A 18 -19.51 -4.49 7.39
CA ARG A 18 -19.66 -5.53 6.37
C ARG A 18 -19.93 -6.90 6.98
N ALA A 19 -19.24 -7.24 8.07
CA ALA A 19 -19.51 -8.46 8.82
C ALA A 19 -20.94 -8.54 9.37
N ASN A 20 -21.50 -7.41 9.83
CA ASN A 20 -22.89 -7.36 10.28
C ASN A 20 -23.89 -7.51 9.12
N GLU A 21 -23.58 -6.94 7.96
CA GLU A 21 -24.35 -7.14 6.73
C GLU A 21 -24.36 -8.62 6.31
N LEU A 22 -23.16 -9.26 6.31
CA LEU A 22 -23.02 -10.69 6.00
C LEU A 22 -23.86 -11.58 6.96
N ALA A 23 -23.81 -11.29 8.26
CA ALA A 23 -24.65 -12.02 9.22
C ALA A 23 -26.15 -11.87 8.89
N SER A 24 -26.58 -10.68 8.51
CA SER A 24 -27.98 -10.41 8.12
C SER A 24 -28.33 -11.08 6.79
N GLU A 25 -27.46 -11.01 5.79
CA GLU A 25 -27.64 -11.66 4.46
C GLU A 25 -27.79 -13.18 4.56
N HIS A 26 -27.02 -13.80 5.47
CA HIS A 26 -27.11 -15.25 5.73
C HIS A 26 -28.20 -15.65 6.73
N GLY A 27 -28.93 -14.68 7.30
CA GLY A 27 -30.00 -14.92 8.27
C GLY A 27 -29.49 -15.37 9.64
N ASN A 28 -28.24 -15.06 9.97
CA ASN A 28 -27.65 -15.43 11.26
C ASN A 28 -28.05 -14.43 12.35
N PRO A 29 -28.54 -14.88 13.52
CA PRO A 29 -29.01 -13.98 14.58
C PRO A 29 -27.87 -13.28 15.34
N GLU A 30 -26.65 -13.78 15.19
CA GLU A 30 -25.47 -13.25 15.87
C GLU A 30 -24.33 -12.99 14.90
N LEU A 31 -23.65 -11.87 15.09
CA LEU A 31 -22.37 -11.58 14.48
C LEU A 31 -21.29 -12.45 15.13
N GLN A 32 -20.68 -13.33 14.36
CA GLN A 32 -19.63 -14.24 14.79
C GLN A 32 -18.27 -13.91 14.17
N PRO A 33 -17.12 -14.39 14.70
CA PRO A 33 -15.79 -14.16 14.15
C PRO A 33 -15.65 -14.59 12.68
N LEU A 34 -16.41 -15.60 12.21
CA LEU A 34 -16.46 -16.02 10.80
C LEU A 34 -16.91 -14.90 9.87
N HIS A 35 -17.94 -14.13 10.24
CA HIS A 35 -18.43 -13.02 9.42
C HIS A 35 -17.36 -11.93 9.32
N LEU A 36 -16.65 -11.66 10.42
CA LEU A 36 -15.58 -10.68 10.40
C LEU A 36 -14.39 -11.16 9.57
N LEU A 37 -14.01 -12.42 9.68
CA LEU A 37 -12.96 -13.00 8.83
C LEU A 37 -13.33 -12.91 7.36
N ALA A 38 -14.59 -13.19 6.99
CA ALA A 38 -15.08 -13.02 5.62
C ALA A 38 -14.96 -11.57 5.15
N ALA A 39 -15.43 -10.61 5.95
CA ALA A 39 -15.34 -9.19 5.63
C ALA A 39 -13.89 -8.70 5.45
N LEU A 40 -12.96 -9.18 6.28
CA LEU A 40 -11.54 -8.87 6.17
C LEU A 40 -10.91 -9.46 4.88
N LEU A 41 -11.40 -10.61 4.42
CA LEU A 41 -10.93 -11.26 3.19
C LEU A 41 -11.55 -10.66 1.92
N GLU A 42 -12.77 -10.11 2.00
CA GLU A 42 -13.43 -9.42 0.89
C GLU A 42 -12.77 -8.08 0.53
N ASP A 43 -12.16 -7.41 1.51
CA ASP A 43 -11.50 -6.11 1.28
C ASP A 43 -10.18 -6.30 0.52
N LYS A 44 -10.26 -6.22 -0.81
CA LYS A 44 -9.08 -6.36 -1.70
C LYS A 44 -8.07 -5.23 -1.54
N GLU A 45 -8.48 -4.09 -1.01
CA GLU A 45 -7.60 -2.93 -0.76
C GLU A 45 -7.04 -2.94 0.67
N GLY A 46 -7.51 -3.85 1.52
CA GLY A 46 -7.06 -4.01 2.89
C GLY A 46 -5.69 -4.70 3.00
N ILE A 47 -5.14 -4.67 4.21
CA ILE A 47 -3.84 -5.30 4.50
C ILE A 47 -3.94 -6.83 4.66
N VAL A 48 -5.13 -7.38 4.95
CA VAL A 48 -5.29 -8.80 5.29
C VAL A 48 -4.98 -9.73 4.11
N PRO A 49 -5.51 -9.52 2.87
CA PRO A 49 -5.16 -10.36 1.73
C PRO A 49 -3.66 -10.39 1.43
N PRO A 50 -2.93 -9.26 1.31
CA PRO A 50 -1.48 -9.27 1.11
C PRO A 50 -0.69 -10.00 2.20
N VAL A 51 -1.11 -9.90 3.46
CA VAL A 51 -0.48 -10.61 4.59
C VAL A 51 -0.62 -12.11 4.43
N LEU A 52 -1.81 -12.59 4.05
CA LEU A 52 -2.06 -14.02 3.82
C LEU A 52 -1.30 -14.54 2.60
N GLU A 53 -1.25 -13.79 1.50
CA GLU A 53 -0.46 -14.14 0.31
C GLU A 53 1.03 -14.25 0.65
N LYS A 54 1.54 -13.39 1.54
CA LYS A 54 2.92 -13.44 1.99
C LYS A 54 3.27 -14.71 2.78
N ILE A 55 2.26 -15.31 3.42
CA ILE A 55 2.38 -16.61 4.11
C ILE A 55 2.20 -17.78 3.11
N GLY A 56 1.78 -17.51 1.87
CA GLY A 56 1.49 -18.52 0.85
C GLY A 56 0.05 -19.02 0.85
N ILE A 57 -0.87 -18.27 1.44
CA ILE A 57 -2.29 -18.61 1.54
C ILE A 57 -3.06 -17.80 0.50
N GLY A 58 -3.83 -18.47 -0.36
CA GLY A 58 -4.71 -17.80 -1.32
C GLY A 58 -5.97 -17.24 -0.64
N PRO A 59 -6.16 -15.90 -0.57
CA PRO A 59 -7.28 -15.31 0.17
C PRO A 59 -8.65 -15.76 -0.34
N GLN A 60 -8.80 -15.96 -1.66
CA GLN A 60 -10.07 -16.38 -2.25
C GLN A 60 -10.45 -17.81 -1.87
N ALA A 61 -9.48 -18.74 -1.81
CA ALA A 61 -9.73 -20.11 -1.39
C ALA A 61 -10.16 -20.14 0.09
N LEU A 62 -9.49 -19.37 0.92
CA LEU A 62 -9.81 -19.21 2.33
C LEU A 62 -11.21 -18.62 2.53
N LEU A 63 -11.57 -17.58 1.75
CA LEU A 63 -12.89 -16.95 1.79
C LEU A 63 -14.00 -17.94 1.46
N ASN A 64 -13.81 -18.77 0.44
CA ASN A 64 -14.79 -19.79 0.06
C ASN A 64 -15.03 -20.79 1.19
N GLU A 65 -13.98 -21.19 1.92
CA GLU A 65 -14.10 -22.08 3.08
C GLU A 65 -14.84 -21.39 4.24
N VAL A 66 -14.54 -20.11 4.49
CA VAL A 66 -15.23 -19.30 5.51
C VAL A 66 -16.72 -19.20 5.21
N TYR A 67 -17.11 -18.96 3.95
CA TYR A 67 -18.53 -18.94 3.57
C TYR A 67 -19.20 -20.29 3.77
N ALA A 68 -18.53 -21.39 3.42
CA ALA A 68 -19.06 -22.73 3.64
C ALA A 68 -19.32 -23.02 5.13
N GLU A 69 -18.54 -22.45 6.04
CA GLU A 69 -18.78 -22.55 7.49
C GLU A 69 -19.88 -21.58 7.96
N ILE A 70 -19.97 -20.37 7.42
CA ILE A 70 -21.08 -19.42 7.70
C ILE A 70 -22.42 -20.06 7.34
N ASP A 71 -22.50 -20.78 6.22
CA ASP A 71 -23.75 -21.42 5.77
C ASP A 71 -24.25 -22.50 6.74
N LYS A 72 -23.38 -23.06 7.58
CA LYS A 72 -23.72 -24.04 8.61
C LYS A 72 -24.23 -23.41 9.92
N LEU A 73 -24.08 -22.09 10.07
CA LEU A 73 -24.51 -21.40 11.28
C LEU A 73 -26.05 -21.41 11.39
N PRO A 74 -26.59 -21.33 12.61
CA PRO A 74 -28.02 -21.23 12.82
C PRO A 74 -28.63 -20.07 12.06
N LYS A 75 -29.74 -20.32 11.37
CA LYS A 75 -30.49 -19.29 10.62
C LYS A 75 -31.85 -19.07 11.26
N VAL A 76 -32.27 -17.80 11.33
CA VAL A 76 -33.59 -17.43 11.85
C VAL A 76 -34.50 -17.03 10.70
N SER A 77 -35.68 -17.65 10.61
CA SER A 77 -36.71 -17.31 9.62
C SER A 77 -37.58 -16.18 10.18
N GLY A 78 -37.52 -14.99 9.59
CA GLY A 78 -38.31 -13.81 9.96
C GLY A 78 -37.65 -12.51 9.51
N GLN A 79 -38.34 -11.35 9.70
CA GLN A 79 -37.77 -10.05 9.38
C GLN A 79 -36.38 -9.90 10.03
N ALA A 80 -35.38 -9.49 9.21
CA ALA A 80 -34.01 -9.32 9.61
C ALA A 80 -33.90 -8.38 10.84
N ALA A 81 -33.86 -8.97 12.03
CA ALA A 81 -33.37 -8.29 13.21
C ALA A 81 -31.87 -8.08 13.00
N GLN A 82 -31.36 -6.88 13.29
CA GLN A 82 -29.91 -6.66 13.29
C GLN A 82 -29.25 -7.74 14.13
N ALA A 83 -28.21 -8.39 13.56
CA ALA A 83 -27.49 -9.42 14.26
C ALA A 83 -26.88 -8.85 15.57
N THR A 84 -27.02 -9.56 16.66
CA THR A 84 -26.41 -9.17 17.95
C THR A 84 -24.95 -9.61 17.98
N LEU A 85 -24.11 -8.91 18.72
CA LEU A 85 -22.71 -9.29 18.88
C LEU A 85 -22.60 -10.57 19.71
N SER A 86 -21.88 -11.58 19.22
CA SER A 86 -21.56 -12.75 20.02
C SER A 86 -20.53 -12.44 21.12
N ASN A 87 -20.48 -13.29 22.15
CA ASN A 87 -19.48 -13.17 23.20
C ASN A 87 -18.04 -13.32 22.66
N GLU A 88 -17.86 -14.14 21.63
CA GLU A 88 -16.58 -14.38 20.97
C GLU A 88 -16.09 -13.11 20.25
N VAL A 89 -16.97 -12.39 19.54
CA VAL A 89 -16.64 -11.11 18.91
C VAL A 89 -16.29 -10.04 19.97
N SER A 90 -17.00 -10.01 21.09
CA SER A 90 -16.69 -9.08 22.19
C SER A 90 -15.28 -9.36 22.75
N LYS A 91 -14.92 -10.63 23.01
CA LYS A 91 -13.57 -11.02 23.44
C LYS A 91 -12.51 -10.70 22.41
N MET A 92 -12.82 -10.89 21.12
CA MET A 92 -11.93 -10.58 20.02
C MET A 92 -11.63 -9.08 19.95
N PHE A 93 -12.61 -8.20 20.12
CA PHE A 93 -12.36 -6.76 20.21
C PHE A 93 -11.46 -6.39 21.40
N ASP A 94 -11.69 -6.96 22.57
CA ASP A 94 -10.81 -6.75 23.72
C ASP A 94 -9.37 -7.20 23.42
N GLN A 95 -9.19 -8.31 22.69
CA GLN A 95 -7.88 -8.77 22.28
C GLN A 95 -7.26 -7.85 21.20
N ALA A 96 -8.05 -7.36 20.24
CA ALA A 96 -7.58 -6.43 19.22
C ALA A 96 -7.03 -5.12 19.83
N PHE A 97 -7.65 -4.62 20.91
CA PHE A 97 -7.10 -3.48 21.66
C PHE A 97 -5.76 -3.79 22.32
N LYS A 98 -5.57 -5.02 22.81
CA LYS A 98 -4.27 -5.44 23.37
C LYS A 98 -3.21 -5.52 22.28
N GLU A 99 -3.57 -6.08 21.11
CA GLU A 99 -2.64 -6.13 19.96
C GLU A 99 -2.24 -4.71 19.53
N ALA A 100 -3.19 -3.78 19.34
CA ALA A 100 -2.86 -2.40 19.03
C ALA A 100 -1.91 -1.77 20.06
N SER A 101 -2.13 -2.04 21.36
CA SER A 101 -1.25 -1.58 22.42
C SER A 101 0.15 -2.21 22.35
N ASN A 102 0.26 -3.50 22.00
CA ASN A 102 1.55 -4.19 21.82
C ASN A 102 2.37 -3.58 20.69
N PHE A 103 1.71 -3.20 19.59
CA PHE A 103 2.33 -2.49 18.45
C PHE A 103 2.60 -1.01 18.74
N LYS A 104 2.13 -0.47 19.87
CA LYS A 104 2.14 0.96 20.20
C LYS A 104 1.38 1.80 19.17
N ASP A 105 0.26 1.28 18.71
CA ASP A 105 -0.65 1.90 17.79
C ASP A 105 -1.76 2.63 18.56
N GLU A 106 -2.23 3.75 17.99
CA GLU A 106 -3.27 4.58 18.61
C GLU A 106 -4.68 4.12 18.26
N TYR A 107 -4.81 3.35 17.17
CA TYR A 107 -6.07 2.83 16.65
C TYR A 107 -6.01 1.34 16.41
N VAL A 108 -7.14 0.67 16.54
CA VAL A 108 -7.34 -0.71 16.13
C VAL A 108 -7.61 -0.77 14.63
N SER A 109 -6.76 -1.44 13.88
CA SER A 109 -6.86 -1.65 12.44
C SER A 109 -7.22 -3.09 12.08
N THR A 110 -7.41 -3.38 10.81
CA THR A 110 -7.85 -4.69 10.30
C THR A 110 -6.87 -5.81 10.63
N GLU A 111 -5.55 -5.56 10.67
CA GLU A 111 -4.55 -6.53 11.08
C GLU A 111 -4.65 -6.90 12.57
N HIS A 112 -5.04 -5.97 13.44
CA HIS A 112 -5.25 -6.27 14.86
C HIS A 112 -6.46 -7.18 15.05
N LEU A 113 -7.51 -6.99 14.22
CA LEU A 113 -8.67 -7.87 14.20
C LEU A 113 -8.29 -9.29 13.73
N LEU A 114 -7.48 -9.40 12.68
CA LEU A 114 -6.97 -10.69 12.19
C LEU A 114 -6.14 -11.41 13.25
N LEU A 115 -5.21 -10.70 13.90
CA LEU A 115 -4.42 -11.26 15.02
C LEU A 115 -5.31 -11.70 16.18
N ALA A 116 -6.32 -10.90 16.52
CA ALA A 116 -7.24 -11.23 17.60
C ALA A 116 -8.04 -12.52 17.32
N ILE A 117 -8.42 -12.79 16.07
CA ILE A 117 -9.08 -14.05 15.69
C ILE A 117 -8.18 -15.25 16.00
N THR A 118 -6.86 -15.15 15.82
CA THR A 118 -5.94 -16.26 16.08
C THR A 118 -5.87 -16.65 17.57
N HIS A 119 -6.25 -15.75 18.47
CA HIS A 119 -6.28 -16.00 19.92
C HIS A 119 -7.56 -16.67 20.42
N LEU A 120 -8.59 -16.76 19.59
CA LEU A 120 -9.85 -17.39 19.95
C LEU A 120 -9.64 -18.90 20.15
N LYS A 121 -10.19 -19.44 21.26
CA LYS A 121 -10.07 -20.88 21.56
C LYS A 121 -11.31 -21.61 21.04
N ARG A 122 -11.10 -22.63 20.22
CA ARG A 122 -12.16 -23.51 19.67
C ARG A 122 -13.17 -22.76 18.78
N ASP A 123 -12.78 -21.64 18.21
CA ASP A 123 -13.58 -20.88 17.26
C ASP A 123 -13.34 -21.38 15.83
N ALA A 124 -14.38 -21.40 14.99
CA ALA A 124 -14.30 -21.91 13.64
C ALA A 124 -13.38 -21.04 12.74
N ALA A 125 -13.42 -19.70 12.88
CA ALA A 125 -12.55 -18.81 12.13
C ALA A 125 -11.07 -19.05 12.49
N GLN A 126 -10.77 -19.21 13.78
CA GLN A 126 -9.43 -19.54 14.26
C GLN A 126 -8.96 -20.89 13.71
N GLN A 127 -9.83 -21.91 13.72
CA GLN A 127 -9.48 -23.25 13.23
C GLN A 127 -9.19 -23.24 11.72
N ILE A 128 -9.95 -22.47 10.93
CA ILE A 128 -9.70 -22.30 9.49
C ILE A 128 -8.32 -21.66 9.29
N LEU A 129 -8.03 -20.53 9.94
CA LEU A 129 -6.72 -19.88 9.88
C LEU A 129 -5.58 -20.83 10.23
N ALA A 130 -5.72 -21.58 11.33
CA ALA A 130 -4.70 -22.53 11.80
C ALA A 130 -4.46 -23.68 10.81
N ARG A 131 -5.52 -24.24 10.20
CA ARG A 131 -5.40 -25.32 9.18
C ARG A 131 -4.60 -24.88 7.96
N HIS A 132 -4.73 -23.62 7.57
CA HIS A 132 -3.97 -23.05 6.46
C HIS A 132 -2.59 -22.51 6.86
N GLY A 133 -2.20 -22.64 8.13
CA GLY A 133 -0.90 -22.15 8.61
C GLY A 133 -0.85 -20.66 8.93
N ALA A 134 -2.00 -19.95 8.91
CA ALA A 134 -2.12 -18.58 9.37
C ALA A 134 -2.11 -18.51 10.90
N THR A 135 -0.98 -18.89 11.49
CA THR A 135 -0.75 -18.78 12.93
C THR A 135 -0.42 -17.36 13.33
N TYR A 136 -0.56 -17.03 14.61
CA TYR A 136 -0.17 -15.71 15.14
C TYR A 136 1.24 -15.30 14.72
N ASP A 137 2.23 -16.19 14.90
CA ASP A 137 3.63 -15.90 14.56
C ASP A 137 3.86 -15.72 13.05
N ALA A 138 3.16 -16.51 12.21
CA ALA A 138 3.25 -16.39 10.77
C ALA A 138 2.68 -15.06 10.29
N ILE A 139 1.50 -14.67 10.79
CA ILE A 139 0.87 -13.39 10.51
C ILE A 139 1.75 -12.23 10.98
N LEU A 140 2.31 -12.31 12.20
CA LEU A 140 3.17 -11.29 12.76
C LEU A 140 4.43 -11.05 11.90
N LYS A 141 5.07 -12.13 11.42
CA LYS A 141 6.22 -12.05 10.51
C LYS A 141 5.83 -11.41 9.17
N ALA A 142 4.69 -11.81 8.61
CA ALA A 142 4.19 -11.24 7.36
C ALA A 142 3.86 -9.75 7.51
N LEU A 143 3.22 -9.35 8.61
CA LEU A 143 2.93 -7.95 8.93
C LEU A 143 4.19 -7.09 9.01
N THR A 144 5.29 -7.61 9.57
CA THR A 144 6.56 -6.89 9.61
C THR A 144 7.07 -6.55 8.22
N VAL A 145 6.82 -7.41 7.22
CA VAL A 145 7.21 -7.19 5.83
C VAL A 145 6.23 -6.25 5.11
N VAL A 146 4.92 -6.46 5.29
CA VAL A 146 3.87 -5.71 4.57
C VAL A 146 3.71 -4.31 5.13
N ARG A 147 3.78 -4.15 6.45
CA ARG A 147 3.60 -2.88 7.16
C ARG A 147 4.89 -2.08 7.28
N GLY A 148 6.06 -2.75 7.26
CA GLY A 148 7.36 -2.13 7.52
C GLY A 148 7.43 -1.49 8.91
N SER A 149 8.01 -0.28 8.99
CA SER A 149 8.14 0.49 10.23
C SER A 149 6.94 1.41 10.53
N GLN A 150 5.86 1.31 9.75
CA GLN A 150 4.71 2.22 9.88
C GLN A 150 3.87 1.90 11.12
N LYS A 151 3.41 2.97 11.81
CA LYS A 151 2.51 2.88 12.97
C LYS A 151 1.11 3.37 12.60
N VAL A 152 0.11 2.82 13.23
CA VAL A 152 -1.29 3.25 13.11
C VAL A 152 -1.52 4.46 14.03
N THR A 153 -1.20 5.65 13.54
CA THR A 153 -1.33 6.92 14.26
C THR A 153 -2.53 7.75 13.82
N ASP A 154 -3.26 7.29 12.82
CA ASP A 154 -4.48 7.91 12.30
C ASP A 154 -5.52 6.87 11.88
N GLN A 155 -6.68 7.34 11.45
CA GLN A 155 -7.81 6.47 11.11
C GLN A 155 -7.73 5.86 9.70
N ASN A 156 -6.74 6.25 8.86
CA ASN A 156 -6.55 5.72 7.49
C ASN A 156 -5.12 5.20 7.25
N PRO A 157 -4.60 4.30 8.10
CA PRO A 157 -3.23 3.83 7.99
C PRO A 157 -3.01 2.94 6.76
N GLU A 158 -4.04 2.22 6.32
CA GLU A 158 -3.97 1.26 5.23
C GLU A 158 -3.62 1.92 3.88
N ALA A 159 -3.98 3.20 3.71
CA ALA A 159 -3.58 3.97 2.54
C ALA A 159 -2.06 4.22 2.45
N LYS A 160 -1.35 4.01 3.57
CA LYS A 160 0.11 4.21 3.69
C LYS A 160 0.92 2.92 3.55
N TYR A 161 0.26 1.75 3.63
CA TYR A 161 0.94 0.46 3.51
C TYR A 161 1.17 0.11 2.05
N GLN A 162 2.37 -0.38 1.76
CA GLN A 162 2.77 -0.74 0.39
C GLN A 162 2.51 0.41 -0.62
N ALA A 163 2.77 1.64 -0.20
CA ALA A 163 2.47 2.83 -1.00
C ALA A 163 3.20 2.80 -2.36
N LEU A 164 4.44 2.29 -2.40
CA LEU A 164 5.16 2.09 -3.65
C LEU A 164 4.49 1.08 -4.57
N GLU A 165 3.95 -0.01 -4.05
CA GLU A 165 3.29 -1.03 -4.86
C GLU A 165 1.94 -0.55 -5.41
N ARG A 166 1.24 0.30 -4.64
CA ARG A 166 -0.05 0.89 -5.03
C ARG A 166 0.08 2.05 -6.00
N TYR A 167 1.04 2.93 -5.76
CA TYR A 167 1.13 4.23 -6.45
C TYR A 167 2.34 4.36 -7.35
N ALA A 168 3.10 3.27 -7.56
CA ALA A 168 4.25 3.31 -8.43
C ALA A 168 4.39 2.01 -9.23
N ARG A 169 5.04 2.12 -10.41
CA ARG A 169 5.31 0.99 -11.29
C ARG A 169 6.80 0.67 -11.24
N ASP A 170 7.16 -0.55 -10.88
CA ASP A 170 8.54 -1.01 -10.93
C ASP A 170 8.95 -1.36 -12.37
N LEU A 171 9.64 -0.44 -13.03
CA LEU A 171 10.10 -0.61 -14.40
C LEU A 171 11.21 -1.68 -14.49
N THR A 172 12.02 -1.83 -13.45
CA THR A 172 13.06 -2.85 -13.39
C THR A 172 12.46 -4.26 -13.35
N GLU A 173 11.40 -4.44 -12.59
CA GLU A 173 10.68 -5.71 -12.55
C GLU A 173 9.92 -5.98 -13.86
N GLN A 174 9.35 -4.94 -14.48
CA GLN A 174 8.74 -5.07 -15.81
C GLN A 174 9.78 -5.46 -16.88
N ALA A 175 10.97 -4.86 -16.83
CA ALA A 175 12.10 -5.23 -17.71
C ALA A 175 12.52 -6.69 -17.51
N ARG A 176 12.62 -7.15 -16.25
CA ARG A 176 12.95 -8.54 -15.92
C ARG A 176 11.92 -9.53 -16.47
N ARG A 177 10.66 -9.15 -16.48
CA ARG A 177 9.55 -9.95 -17.04
C ARG A 177 9.40 -9.82 -18.56
N GLY A 178 10.24 -9.04 -19.21
CA GLY A 178 10.15 -8.81 -20.67
C GLY A 178 8.89 -8.06 -21.09
N LYS A 179 8.30 -7.22 -20.20
CA LYS A 179 7.07 -6.47 -20.46
C LYS A 179 7.32 -5.06 -21.00
N LEU A 180 8.57 -4.63 -21.09
CA LEU A 180 8.93 -3.33 -21.67
C LEU A 180 9.29 -3.49 -23.14
N ASP A 181 8.86 -2.56 -23.95
CA ASP A 181 9.24 -2.51 -25.36
C ASP A 181 10.73 -2.20 -25.51
N PRO A 182 11.40 -2.71 -26.57
CA PRO A 182 12.81 -2.42 -26.83
C PRO A 182 12.97 -0.92 -27.16
N VAL A 183 13.91 -0.29 -26.47
CA VAL A 183 14.23 1.12 -26.68
C VAL A 183 15.29 1.26 -27.76
N ILE A 184 14.97 1.93 -28.86
CA ILE A 184 15.82 2.10 -30.03
C ILE A 184 16.20 3.57 -30.20
N GLY A 185 17.47 3.85 -30.48
CA GLY A 185 17.93 5.20 -30.82
C GLY A 185 18.00 6.19 -29.66
N ARG A 186 18.06 5.70 -28.43
CA ARG A 186 18.17 6.52 -27.19
C ARG A 186 19.40 6.22 -26.36
N ASP A 187 20.42 5.61 -26.97
CA ASP A 187 21.60 5.15 -26.25
C ASP A 187 22.41 6.30 -25.62
N GLU A 188 22.50 7.43 -26.29
CA GLU A 188 23.23 8.59 -25.79
C GLU A 188 22.54 9.21 -24.59
N GLU A 189 21.22 9.40 -24.66
CA GLU A 189 20.44 9.96 -23.56
C GLU A 189 20.48 9.04 -22.34
N VAL A 190 20.28 7.73 -22.53
CA VAL A 190 20.36 6.76 -21.42
C VAL A 190 21.78 6.78 -20.82
N ARG A 191 22.84 6.82 -21.61
CA ARG A 191 24.21 6.92 -21.13
C ARG A 191 24.45 8.20 -20.32
N ARG A 192 23.90 9.34 -20.80
CA ARG A 192 23.98 10.62 -20.09
C ARG A 192 23.30 10.55 -18.73
N VAL A 193 22.15 9.92 -18.66
CA VAL A 193 21.40 9.71 -17.43
C VAL A 193 22.18 8.83 -16.46
N VAL A 194 22.72 7.70 -16.92
CA VAL A 194 23.59 6.82 -16.12
C VAL A 194 24.78 7.62 -15.55
N GLN A 195 25.40 8.48 -16.37
CA GLN A 195 26.50 9.33 -15.95
C GLN A 195 26.09 10.30 -14.82
N VAL A 196 24.91 10.94 -14.94
CA VAL A 196 24.41 11.87 -13.90
C VAL A 196 24.06 11.11 -12.62
N LEU A 197 23.32 10.01 -12.72
CA LEU A 197 22.95 9.16 -11.58
C LEU A 197 24.15 8.58 -10.81
N SER A 198 25.30 8.41 -11.49
CA SER A 198 26.53 7.90 -10.89
C SER A 198 27.33 8.96 -10.11
N ARG A 199 26.94 10.22 -10.15
CA ARG A 199 27.62 11.29 -9.39
C ARG A 199 27.37 11.13 -7.89
N ARG A 200 28.30 11.64 -7.08
CA ARG A 200 28.14 11.69 -5.61
C ARG A 200 27.13 12.75 -5.16
N THR A 201 27.08 13.87 -5.88
CA THR A 201 26.18 15.01 -5.63
C THR A 201 25.60 15.49 -6.97
N LYS A 202 24.49 16.22 -6.93
CA LYS A 202 23.78 16.69 -8.15
C LYS A 202 23.48 15.53 -9.11
N ASN A 203 22.98 14.44 -8.54
CA ASN A 203 22.74 13.17 -9.22
C ASN A 203 21.28 12.97 -9.65
N ASN A 204 20.53 14.07 -9.72
CA ASN A 204 19.13 14.07 -10.15
C ASN A 204 19.04 14.58 -11.59
N PRO A 205 18.96 13.71 -12.61
CA PRO A 205 18.79 14.13 -13.99
C PRO A 205 17.37 14.67 -14.24
N VAL A 206 17.28 15.66 -15.11
CA VAL A 206 15.99 16.19 -15.61
C VAL A 206 15.98 16.01 -17.11
N LEU A 207 14.94 15.36 -17.65
CA LEU A 207 14.70 15.25 -19.08
C LEU A 207 13.79 16.39 -19.53
N ILE A 208 14.26 17.16 -20.49
CA ILE A 208 13.55 18.27 -21.06
C ILE A 208 13.26 17.96 -22.53
N GLY A 209 12.04 18.20 -22.98
CA GLY A 209 11.66 18.00 -24.36
C GLY A 209 10.15 18.09 -24.58
N GLU A 210 9.71 18.20 -25.79
CA GLU A 210 8.28 18.27 -26.16
C GLU A 210 7.51 17.00 -25.76
N PRO A 211 6.19 17.07 -25.57
CA PRO A 211 5.36 15.88 -25.39
C PRO A 211 5.54 14.89 -26.55
N GLY A 212 5.54 13.59 -26.24
CA GLY A 212 5.62 12.53 -27.25
C GLY A 212 7.02 12.22 -27.82
N VAL A 213 8.07 12.96 -27.46
CA VAL A 213 9.44 12.69 -27.97
C VAL A 213 10.10 11.43 -27.37
N GLY A 214 9.40 10.65 -26.56
CA GLY A 214 9.90 9.38 -26.03
C GLY A 214 10.74 9.52 -24.76
N LYS A 215 10.45 10.50 -23.90
CA LYS A 215 11.17 10.71 -22.64
C LYS A 215 11.01 9.51 -21.68
N THR A 216 9.82 8.94 -21.59
CA THR A 216 9.54 7.73 -20.79
C THR A 216 10.35 6.53 -21.30
N ALA A 217 10.52 6.40 -22.62
CA ALA A 217 11.34 5.35 -23.21
C ALA A 217 12.81 5.38 -22.74
N ILE A 218 13.36 6.56 -22.43
CA ILE A 218 14.73 6.66 -21.87
C ILE A 218 14.81 6.02 -20.48
N VAL A 219 13.74 6.15 -19.67
CA VAL A 219 13.65 5.54 -18.33
C VAL A 219 13.52 4.03 -18.43
N GLU A 220 12.71 3.56 -19.37
CA GLU A 220 12.56 2.13 -19.66
C GLU A 220 13.86 1.54 -20.16
N GLY A 221 14.60 2.25 -21.02
CA GLY A 221 15.94 1.89 -21.47
C GLY A 221 16.96 1.80 -20.32
N LEU A 222 16.86 2.70 -19.33
CA LEU A 222 17.69 2.59 -18.12
C LEU A 222 17.35 1.31 -17.32
N ALA A 223 16.07 1.02 -17.13
CA ALA A 223 15.63 -0.18 -16.42
C ALA A 223 16.11 -1.46 -17.12
N GLN A 224 16.04 -1.51 -18.46
CA GLN A 224 16.57 -2.62 -19.28
C GLN A 224 18.09 -2.77 -19.12
N ARG A 225 18.86 -1.68 -19.14
CA ARG A 225 20.33 -1.72 -18.95
C ARG A 225 20.71 -2.14 -17.52
N ILE A 226 19.94 -1.77 -16.50
CA ILE A 226 20.16 -2.27 -15.14
C ILE A 226 20.02 -3.80 -15.10
N ILE A 227 18.96 -4.33 -15.71
CA ILE A 227 18.70 -5.77 -15.72
C ILE A 227 19.75 -6.53 -16.57
N SER A 228 20.20 -5.97 -17.70
CA SER A 228 21.27 -6.57 -18.51
C SER A 228 22.67 -6.41 -17.89
N GLY A 229 22.80 -5.63 -16.80
CA GLY A 229 24.09 -5.35 -16.17
C GLY A 229 24.97 -4.33 -16.90
N ASP A 230 24.45 -3.66 -17.96
CA ASP A 230 25.14 -2.64 -18.75
C ASP A 230 25.08 -1.26 -18.08
N VAL A 231 25.44 -1.22 -16.81
CA VAL A 231 25.52 -0.01 -15.98
C VAL A 231 26.68 -0.13 -14.98
N PRO A 232 27.20 1.00 -14.46
CA PRO A 232 28.18 0.99 -13.38
C PRO A 232 27.71 0.19 -12.16
N GLU A 233 28.65 -0.41 -11.43
CA GLU A 233 28.38 -1.28 -10.27
C GLU A 233 27.39 -0.66 -9.27
N ALA A 234 27.53 0.64 -9.01
CA ALA A 234 26.67 1.39 -8.10
C ALA A 234 25.18 1.44 -8.51
N LEU A 235 24.85 1.11 -9.75
CA LEU A 235 23.49 1.10 -10.28
C LEU A 235 22.92 -0.31 -10.50
N LYS A 236 23.74 -1.36 -10.54
CA LYS A 236 23.30 -2.73 -10.85
C LYS A 236 22.26 -3.28 -9.88
N SER A 237 22.32 -2.88 -8.62
CA SER A 237 21.37 -3.32 -7.58
C SER A 237 20.17 -2.36 -7.39
N LYS A 238 20.07 -1.32 -8.23
CA LYS A 238 19.01 -0.34 -8.09
C LYS A 238 17.71 -0.78 -8.79
N ARG A 239 16.60 -0.33 -8.24
CA ARG A 239 15.28 -0.46 -8.85
C ARG A 239 14.84 0.90 -9.39
N VAL A 240 14.33 0.93 -10.59
CA VAL A 240 13.71 2.13 -11.19
C VAL A 240 12.21 2.02 -11.01
N VAL A 241 11.65 2.99 -10.32
CA VAL A 241 10.23 3.00 -9.96
C VAL A 241 9.60 4.28 -10.48
N SER A 242 8.55 4.17 -11.28
CA SER A 242 7.80 5.31 -11.84
C SER A 242 6.59 5.62 -10.97
N LEU A 243 6.51 6.84 -10.45
CA LEU A 243 5.37 7.31 -9.66
C LEU A 243 4.15 7.56 -10.55
N ASP A 244 3.00 7.03 -10.18
CA ASP A 244 1.71 7.26 -10.84
C ASP A 244 0.90 8.31 -10.05
N LEU A 245 1.06 9.57 -10.45
CA LEU A 245 0.36 10.69 -9.81
C LEU A 245 -1.16 10.61 -10.00
N GLY A 246 -1.61 10.03 -11.13
CA GLY A 246 -3.03 9.81 -11.40
C GLY A 246 -3.64 8.83 -10.40
N ALA A 247 -2.96 7.72 -10.13
CA ALA A 247 -3.38 6.75 -9.13
C ALA A 247 -3.40 7.34 -7.71
N MET A 248 -2.45 8.25 -7.39
CA MET A 248 -2.41 8.92 -6.10
C MET A 248 -3.54 9.93 -5.90
N LEU A 249 -4.01 10.57 -6.96
CA LEU A 249 -5.12 11.52 -6.93
C LEU A 249 -6.47 10.81 -7.00
N ALA A 250 -6.53 9.64 -7.65
CA ALA A 250 -7.76 8.87 -7.77
C ALA A 250 -8.31 8.48 -6.40
N GLY A 251 -9.60 8.79 -6.15
CA GLY A 251 -10.27 8.48 -4.89
C GLY A 251 -9.84 9.32 -3.68
N ALA A 252 -8.91 10.28 -3.83
CA ALA A 252 -8.60 11.22 -2.76
C ALA A 252 -9.74 12.26 -2.66
N LYS A 253 -10.51 12.21 -1.56
CA LYS A 253 -11.62 13.16 -1.31
C LYS A 253 -11.12 14.51 -0.82
N TYR A 254 -9.97 14.55 -0.17
CA TYR A 254 -9.38 15.74 0.42
C TYR A 254 -7.89 15.85 0.08
N ARG A 255 -7.39 17.07 0.03
CA ARG A 255 -5.97 17.39 -0.19
C ARG A 255 -5.02 16.61 0.73
N GLY A 256 -5.36 16.49 2.00
CA GLY A 256 -4.56 15.77 3.00
C GLY A 256 -4.32 14.30 2.66
N GLU A 257 -5.27 13.62 2.01
CA GLU A 257 -5.12 12.22 1.62
C GLU A 257 -4.02 12.03 0.55
N PHE A 258 -3.95 12.91 -0.43
CA PHE A 258 -2.86 12.89 -1.42
C PHE A 258 -1.50 13.13 -0.75
N GLU A 259 -1.42 14.15 0.13
CA GLU A 259 -0.19 14.46 0.86
C GLU A 259 0.27 13.27 1.70
N ASP A 260 -0.65 12.58 2.36
CA ASP A 260 -0.34 11.41 3.19
C ASP A 260 0.11 10.20 2.35
N ARG A 261 -0.50 9.97 1.17
CA ARG A 261 -0.06 8.96 0.21
C ARG A 261 1.36 9.25 -0.30
N LEU A 262 1.64 10.50 -0.64
CA LEU A 262 2.97 10.92 -1.09
C LEU A 262 4.02 10.77 0.01
N LYS A 263 3.70 11.17 1.27
CA LYS A 263 4.58 10.95 2.43
C LYS A 263 4.89 9.48 2.65
N ALA A 264 3.89 8.61 2.49
CA ALA A 264 4.06 7.17 2.63
C ALA A 264 5.02 6.60 1.57
N VAL A 265 4.85 6.98 0.30
CA VAL A 265 5.76 6.61 -0.79
C VAL A 265 7.18 7.09 -0.51
N LEU A 266 7.35 8.35 -0.12
CA LEU A 266 8.67 8.92 0.18
C LEU A 266 9.36 8.21 1.35
N LYS A 267 8.60 7.85 2.38
CA LYS A 267 9.11 7.10 3.52
C LYS A 267 9.58 5.69 3.14
N GLU A 268 8.82 4.96 2.31
CA GLU A 268 9.26 3.65 1.82
C GLU A 268 10.55 3.75 0.97
N ILE A 269 10.71 4.84 0.19
CA ILE A 269 11.92 5.08 -0.58
C ILE A 269 13.11 5.39 0.35
N GLU A 270 12.91 6.20 1.39
CA GLU A 270 13.93 6.49 2.41
C GLU A 270 14.35 5.19 3.13
N ASP A 271 13.39 4.36 3.55
CA ASP A 271 13.63 3.07 4.22
C ASP A 271 14.40 2.09 3.31
N ALA A 272 14.27 2.21 1.99
CA ALA A 272 15.06 1.45 1.02
C ALA A 272 16.52 1.90 0.87
N GLN A 273 16.97 2.89 1.66
CA GLN A 273 18.38 3.33 1.76
C GLN A 273 19.06 3.56 0.40
N GLY A 274 18.38 4.27 -0.49
CA GLY A 274 18.91 4.63 -1.81
C GLY A 274 18.99 3.48 -2.81
N GLN A 275 18.31 2.36 -2.58
CA GLN A 275 18.19 1.28 -3.56
C GLN A 275 17.19 1.60 -4.67
N ILE A 276 16.35 2.61 -4.48
CA ILE A 276 15.30 3.00 -5.41
C ILE A 276 15.69 4.29 -6.14
N ILE A 277 15.51 4.29 -7.45
CA ILE A 277 15.55 5.47 -8.31
C ILE A 277 14.10 5.81 -8.66
N LEU A 278 13.58 6.90 -8.10
CA LEU A 278 12.23 7.35 -8.36
C LEU A 278 12.17 8.16 -9.65
N PHE A 279 11.33 7.76 -10.56
CA PHE A 279 10.95 8.56 -11.73
C PHE A 279 9.60 9.23 -11.49
N ILE A 280 9.54 10.54 -11.74
CA ILE A 280 8.31 11.31 -11.66
C ILE A 280 8.06 11.91 -13.05
N ASP A 281 6.98 11.47 -13.67
CA ASP A 281 6.52 12.04 -14.93
C ASP A 281 5.68 13.30 -14.66
N GLU A 282 5.68 14.24 -15.60
CA GLU A 282 4.85 15.46 -15.52
C GLU A 282 4.98 16.24 -14.18
N LEU A 283 6.21 16.47 -13.72
CA LEU A 283 6.45 17.21 -12.45
C LEU A 283 5.74 18.59 -12.43
N HIS A 284 5.50 19.20 -13.59
CA HIS A 284 4.78 20.47 -13.69
C HIS A 284 3.36 20.38 -13.10
N THR A 285 2.72 19.20 -13.13
CA THR A 285 1.41 19.00 -12.50
C THR A 285 1.49 19.16 -10.97
N LEU A 286 2.64 18.84 -10.38
CA LEU A 286 2.90 19.03 -8.94
C LEU A 286 3.30 20.47 -8.58
N VAL A 287 3.91 21.19 -9.52
CA VAL A 287 4.44 22.56 -9.32
C VAL A 287 3.45 23.63 -9.81
N GLY A 288 2.72 23.35 -10.89
CA GLY A 288 1.82 24.30 -11.55
C GLY A 288 0.45 24.46 -10.89
N ALA A 289 0.09 23.54 -10.00
CA ALA A 289 -1.14 23.61 -9.25
C ALA A 289 -1.16 24.71 -8.14
N GLY A 290 -0.06 25.46 -7.96
CA GLY A 290 0.10 26.49 -6.92
C GLY A 290 -0.58 27.84 -7.18
N ALA A 291 -1.20 28.07 -8.35
CA ALA A 291 -1.80 29.35 -8.70
C ALA A 291 -3.32 29.46 -8.45
N ALA A 292 -4.00 28.35 -8.13
CA ALA A 292 -5.40 28.33 -7.72
C ALA A 292 -5.51 28.01 -6.24
N GLU A 293 -6.41 28.66 -5.51
CA GLU A 293 -6.72 28.32 -4.11
C GLU A 293 -7.03 26.83 -3.99
N GLY A 294 -6.13 26.07 -3.37
CA GLY A 294 -6.25 24.62 -3.21
C GLY A 294 -5.18 23.78 -3.88
N ALA A 295 -4.19 24.39 -4.54
CA ALA A 295 -3.11 23.66 -5.21
C ALA A 295 -2.18 22.92 -4.25
N ILE A 296 -1.86 21.69 -4.65
CA ILE A 296 -1.07 20.73 -3.87
C ILE A 296 0.39 21.18 -3.87
N ASP A 297 0.92 21.51 -2.69
CA ASP A 297 2.34 21.89 -2.54
C ASP A 297 3.23 20.64 -2.37
N ALA A 298 3.10 19.68 -3.29
CA ALA A 298 3.91 18.48 -3.31
C ALA A 298 5.40 18.81 -3.53
N SER A 299 5.72 19.96 -4.14
CA SER A 299 7.11 20.37 -4.35
C SER A 299 7.84 20.63 -3.02
N ASN A 300 7.17 21.19 -2.01
CA ASN A 300 7.75 21.39 -0.69
C ASN A 300 8.01 20.09 0.08
N MET A 301 7.23 19.04 -0.24
CA MET A 301 7.43 17.71 0.36
C MET A 301 8.59 16.96 -0.28
N LEU A 302 8.80 17.15 -1.59
CA LEU A 302 9.91 16.51 -2.32
C LEU A 302 11.25 17.19 -2.08
N LYS A 303 11.29 18.54 -1.89
CA LYS A 303 12.53 19.31 -1.71
C LYS A 303 13.48 18.76 -0.64
N PRO A 304 13.05 18.41 0.58
CA PRO A 304 13.97 17.92 1.61
C PRO A 304 14.64 16.59 1.24
N ALA A 305 13.87 15.64 0.70
CA ALA A 305 14.36 14.34 0.29
C ALA A 305 15.33 14.43 -0.90
N LEU A 306 15.07 15.38 -1.81
CA LEU A 306 15.93 15.70 -2.95
C LEU A 306 17.24 16.36 -2.51
N ALA A 307 17.17 17.29 -1.54
CA ALA A 307 18.33 18.00 -1.05
C ALA A 307 19.31 17.09 -0.29
N ARG A 308 18.80 16.08 0.43
CA ARG A 308 19.60 15.08 1.16
C ARG A 308 20.24 14.01 0.25
N GLY A 309 19.85 13.96 -1.05
CA GLY A 309 20.33 12.93 -1.98
C GLY A 309 19.79 11.53 -1.69
N GLU A 310 18.80 11.44 -0.83
CA GLU A 310 18.09 10.20 -0.46
C GLU A 310 17.14 9.75 -1.57
N LEU A 311 16.60 10.71 -2.32
CA LEU A 311 15.85 10.50 -3.53
C LEU A 311 16.74 10.77 -4.74
N ARG A 312 16.93 9.78 -5.57
CA ARG A 312 17.38 9.97 -6.95
C ARG A 312 16.13 10.07 -7.80
N HIS A 313 15.77 11.27 -8.21
CA HIS A 313 14.55 11.47 -8.99
C HIS A 313 14.88 11.94 -10.39
N TRP A 314 13.92 11.75 -11.24
CA TRP A 314 13.96 12.09 -12.64
C TRP A 314 12.66 12.80 -13.02
N CYS A 315 12.75 13.91 -13.72
CA CYS A 315 11.63 14.78 -14.03
C CYS A 315 11.50 15.07 -15.50
N HIS A 316 10.27 15.37 -15.88
CA HIS A 316 9.84 15.71 -17.22
C HIS A 316 9.04 17.02 -17.20
N ASP A 317 9.44 17.99 -17.92
CA ASP A 317 8.84 19.08 -18.69
C ASP A 317 9.54 20.44 -18.62
N ALA A 318 9.58 21.12 -19.78
CA ALA A 318 10.37 22.33 -20.01
C ALA A 318 9.55 23.62 -20.12
N GLU A 319 8.24 23.63 -19.98
CA GLU A 319 7.52 24.86 -20.29
C GLU A 319 7.41 25.90 -19.18
N ARG A 320 7.67 25.57 -17.91
CA ARG A 320 7.60 26.57 -16.80
C ARG A 320 8.48 26.21 -15.60
N ILE A 321 9.79 26.22 -15.74
CA ILE A 321 10.65 26.38 -14.57
C ILE A 321 10.96 27.87 -14.44
N PRO A 322 10.49 28.58 -13.39
CA PRO A 322 11.02 29.91 -13.09
C PRO A 322 12.51 29.77 -12.82
N GLN A 323 13.33 30.52 -13.55
CA GLN A 323 14.75 30.61 -13.24
C GLN A 323 14.89 31.17 -11.81
N VAL A 324 15.22 30.30 -10.88
CA VAL A 324 15.67 30.71 -9.54
C VAL A 324 17.17 30.89 -9.66
N HIS A 325 17.58 32.17 -9.70
CA HIS A 325 18.97 32.59 -9.60
C HIS A 325 19.55 32.28 -8.21
#